data_13e03c3f09ae4223340a662693d0aae5
#
_entry.id   13e03c3f09ae4223340a662693d0aae5
#
_cell.length_a   1.000
_cell.length_b   1.000
_cell.length_c   1.000
_cell.angle_alpha   90.00
_cell.angle_beta   90.00
_cell.angle_gamma   90.00
#
_symmetry.space_group_name_H-M   'P 1'
#
loop_
_entity.id
_entity.type
_entity.pdbx_description
1 polymer ?
#
loop_
_entity_poly.entity_id
_entity_poly.type
_entity_poly.pdbx_seq_one_letter_code
_entity_poly.pdbx_strand_id
1 'polypeptide(L)'
;KGWCPSALRPMQSGDGLLVRVKPKYGMLNSKQLLVLADCSDKFGNGLLDITSRTNVQIRGINEKNYSNLILKLQTEELVSDSDKLDRLNIIVPPFIQKNSLLWRCASQIYSSVEMLPFLPEKFGFCIDHHESRYLSDDLGDLFIEAVSGSKLMLRCAGMKEAFYTNENNLMNDIKKIVEWYLEIQNVQKNERAMRMRDVVEQNNFPWETIKKIKEPFSQKITVGRYQSKFILAAPFGQLKSEHLRKLAAANKTVQFTVNKMLIVESLPDTNLGLINEPQDNRLKMNVCPGAPHCSSATIKTRNLAESLAHQEEFIIGTNVHISGCS
;
A
#
# COMPACT_ATOMS: atom_id res chain seq x y z
N LYS A 1 -10.93 11.08 -14.66
CA LYS A 1 -9.86 10.08 -14.72
C LYS A 1 -8.82 10.41 -13.65
N GLY A 2 -8.62 9.53 -12.64
CA GLY A 2 -7.41 9.51 -11.85
C GLY A 2 -7.41 10.05 -10.44
N TRP A 3 -8.51 10.01 -9.70
CA TRP A 3 -8.42 10.13 -8.25
C TRP A 3 -8.05 8.78 -7.61
N CYS A 4 -7.52 8.81 -6.39
CA CYS A 4 -7.29 7.59 -5.62
C CYS A 4 -8.50 7.33 -4.74
N PRO A 5 -9.15 6.16 -4.85
CA PRO A 5 -10.24 5.82 -3.95
C PRO A 5 -9.74 5.70 -2.51
N SER A 6 -10.62 6.00 -1.58
CA SER A 6 -10.48 5.70 -0.16
C SER A 6 -11.75 4.97 0.32
N ALA A 7 -11.93 4.83 1.62
CA ALA A 7 -13.17 4.28 2.13
C ALA A 7 -14.31 5.31 2.07
N LEU A 8 -14.03 6.56 2.48
CA LEU A 8 -15.02 7.64 2.48
C LEU A 8 -15.23 8.26 1.08
N ARG A 9 -14.40 7.92 0.11
CA ARG A 9 -14.47 8.38 -1.29
C ARG A 9 -14.33 7.20 -2.23
N PRO A 10 -15.40 6.40 -2.39
CA PRO A 10 -15.38 5.24 -3.27
C PRO A 10 -15.22 5.66 -4.72
N MET A 11 -14.65 4.79 -5.52
CA MET A 11 -14.50 5.00 -6.96
C MET A 11 -15.47 4.11 -7.72
N GLN A 12 -16.17 4.68 -8.70
CA GLN A 12 -16.94 3.87 -9.63
C GLN A 12 -16.03 3.02 -10.51
N SER A 13 -16.32 1.75 -10.60
CA SER A 13 -15.63 0.75 -11.40
C SER A 13 -16.61 0.00 -12.29
N GLY A 14 -16.12 -0.85 -13.19
CA GLY A 14 -17.00 -1.61 -14.11
C GLY A 14 -17.94 -2.59 -13.43
N ASP A 15 -17.54 -3.07 -12.25
CA ASP A 15 -18.27 -4.04 -11.44
C ASP A 15 -19.03 -3.42 -10.24
N GLY A 16 -19.08 -2.09 -10.11
CA GLY A 16 -19.71 -1.36 -9.02
C GLY A 16 -18.73 -0.42 -8.30
N LEU A 17 -19.09 0.04 -7.11
CA LEU A 17 -18.18 0.86 -6.32
C LEU A 17 -17.01 0.03 -5.79
N LEU A 18 -15.86 0.69 -5.71
CA LEU A 18 -14.63 0.20 -5.12
C LEU A 18 -14.34 1.00 -3.86
N VAL A 19 -14.26 0.33 -2.71
CA VAL A 19 -13.93 0.91 -1.40
C VAL A 19 -12.56 0.42 -0.98
N ARG A 20 -11.68 1.37 -0.60
CA ARG A 20 -10.31 1.06 -0.19
C ARG A 20 -10.17 1.16 1.32
N VAL A 21 -9.85 0.05 1.95
CA VAL A 21 -9.45 -0.04 3.36
C VAL A 21 -7.93 0.07 3.44
N LYS A 22 -7.46 0.85 4.41
CA LYS A 22 -6.02 1.07 4.66
C LYS A 22 -5.65 0.48 6.02
N PRO A 23 -5.20 -0.78 6.07
CA PRO A 23 -4.81 -1.40 7.33
C PRO A 23 -3.67 -0.64 7.99
N LYS A 24 -3.79 -0.29 9.28
CA LYS A 24 -2.70 0.31 10.04
C LYS A 24 -1.49 -0.62 10.02
N TYR A 25 -0.31 -0.09 9.69
CA TYR A 25 0.93 -0.87 9.53
C TYR A 25 0.84 -1.99 8.49
N GLY A 26 -0.12 -1.94 7.58
CA GLY A 26 -0.43 -3.04 6.68
C GLY A 26 -1.02 -4.27 7.37
N MET A 27 -1.37 -4.22 8.66
CA MET A 27 -1.75 -5.39 9.46
C MET A 27 -3.25 -5.48 9.68
N LEU A 28 -3.77 -6.70 9.58
CA LEU A 28 -5.12 -7.07 9.96
C LEU A 28 -5.09 -8.28 10.89
N ASN A 29 -5.83 -8.21 11.99
CA ASN A 29 -6.02 -9.36 12.87
C ASN A 29 -7.09 -10.32 12.29
N SER A 30 -7.22 -11.52 12.86
CA SER A 30 -8.14 -12.55 12.39
C SER A 30 -9.61 -12.06 12.36
N LYS A 31 -10.06 -11.30 13.37
CA LYS A 31 -11.42 -10.72 13.39
C LYS A 31 -11.63 -9.75 12.23
N GLN A 32 -10.67 -8.86 11.97
CA GLN A 32 -10.74 -7.89 10.89
C GLN A 32 -10.72 -8.55 9.50
N LEU A 33 -9.96 -9.64 9.32
CA LEU A 33 -9.98 -10.44 8.10
C LEU A 33 -11.37 -11.05 7.85
N LEU A 34 -11.99 -11.62 8.89
CA LEU A 34 -13.37 -12.16 8.79
C LEU A 34 -14.39 -11.08 8.44
N VAL A 35 -14.28 -9.92 9.07
CA VAL A 35 -15.16 -8.77 8.76
C VAL A 35 -15.03 -8.33 7.31
N LEU A 36 -13.80 -8.24 6.79
CA LEU A 36 -13.58 -7.89 5.38
C LEU A 36 -14.14 -8.96 4.43
N ALA A 37 -14.00 -10.24 4.77
CA ALA A 37 -14.58 -11.33 4.00
C ALA A 37 -16.10 -11.23 3.94
N ASP A 38 -16.74 -11.04 5.11
CA ASP A 38 -18.20 -10.91 5.22
C ASP A 38 -18.73 -9.66 4.52
N CYS A 39 -18.00 -8.54 4.64
CA CYS A 39 -18.34 -7.31 3.92
C CYS A 39 -18.24 -7.49 2.40
N SER A 40 -17.21 -8.19 1.92
CA SER A 40 -17.01 -8.46 0.49
C SER A 40 -18.14 -9.33 -0.08
N ASP A 41 -18.57 -10.36 0.65
CA ASP A 41 -19.68 -11.21 0.20
C ASP A 41 -21.05 -10.53 0.31
N LYS A 42 -21.30 -9.81 1.42
CA LYS A 42 -22.62 -9.23 1.70
C LYS A 42 -22.90 -7.98 0.87
N PHE A 43 -21.90 -7.13 0.68
CA PHE A 43 -22.05 -5.80 0.07
C PHE A 43 -21.38 -5.65 -1.30
N GLY A 44 -20.44 -6.52 -1.61
CA GLY A 44 -19.66 -6.54 -2.85
C GLY A 44 -19.90 -7.79 -3.69
N ASN A 45 -18.88 -8.20 -4.41
CA ASN A 45 -18.90 -9.37 -5.31
C ASN A 45 -18.01 -10.53 -4.85
N GLY A 46 -17.57 -10.54 -3.59
CA GLY A 46 -16.71 -11.58 -3.01
C GLY A 46 -15.23 -11.43 -3.38
N LEU A 47 -14.85 -10.39 -4.15
CA LEU A 47 -13.48 -10.14 -4.59
C LEU A 47 -12.86 -8.97 -3.83
N LEU A 48 -11.56 -9.12 -3.55
CA LEU A 48 -10.74 -8.07 -2.95
C LEU A 48 -9.44 -7.93 -3.75
N ASP A 49 -9.00 -6.70 -3.96
CA ASP A 49 -7.71 -6.44 -4.59
C ASP A 49 -6.70 -5.89 -3.58
N ILE A 50 -5.48 -6.42 -3.57
CA ILE A 50 -4.35 -5.86 -2.82
C ILE A 50 -3.64 -4.85 -3.72
N THR A 51 -3.36 -3.68 -3.18
CA THR A 51 -2.61 -2.65 -3.91
C THR A 51 -1.10 -2.76 -3.64
N SER A 52 -0.28 -2.18 -4.51
CA SER A 52 1.17 -2.04 -4.29
C SER A 52 1.52 -1.24 -3.03
N ARG A 53 0.57 -0.47 -2.48
CA ARG A 53 0.70 0.35 -1.27
C ARG A 53 0.03 -0.28 -0.06
N THR A 54 0.01 -1.59 0.03
CA THR A 54 -0.46 -2.38 1.19
C THR A 54 -1.94 -2.20 1.58
N ASN A 55 -2.75 -1.62 0.70
CA ASN A 55 -4.18 -1.42 0.95
C ASN A 55 -5.00 -2.57 0.39
N VAL A 56 -6.20 -2.78 0.97
CA VAL A 56 -7.18 -3.76 0.52
C VAL A 56 -8.37 -3.05 -0.09
N GLN A 57 -8.81 -3.47 -1.26
CA GLN A 57 -9.95 -2.88 -1.98
C GLN A 57 -11.08 -3.90 -2.04
N ILE A 58 -12.23 -3.58 -1.49
CA ILE A 58 -13.46 -4.36 -1.64
C ILE A 58 -14.11 -3.92 -2.96
N ARG A 59 -14.49 -4.88 -3.79
CA ARG A 59 -15.01 -4.64 -5.15
C ARG A 59 -16.49 -4.94 -5.29
N GLY A 60 -17.10 -4.37 -6.33
CA GLY A 60 -18.46 -4.71 -6.74
C GLY A 60 -19.55 -4.22 -5.79
N ILE A 61 -19.31 -3.15 -5.03
CA ILE A 61 -20.25 -2.67 -4.04
C ILE A 61 -21.39 -1.92 -4.74
N ASN A 62 -22.62 -2.31 -4.42
CA ASN A 62 -23.80 -1.58 -4.85
C ASN A 62 -23.91 -0.25 -4.07
N GLU A 63 -24.22 0.85 -4.75
CA GLU A 63 -24.38 2.18 -4.15
C GLU A 63 -25.36 2.19 -2.97
N LYS A 64 -26.47 1.43 -3.07
CA LYS A 64 -27.47 1.31 -2.00
C LYS A 64 -26.92 0.69 -0.71
N ASN A 65 -25.86 -0.11 -0.83
CA ASN A 65 -25.23 -0.82 0.30
C ASN A 65 -24.02 -0.08 0.86
N TYR A 66 -23.57 1.00 0.20
CA TYR A 66 -22.34 1.68 0.56
C TYR A 66 -22.35 2.20 2.00
N SER A 67 -23.42 2.89 2.42
CA SER A 67 -23.52 3.43 3.78
C SER A 67 -23.48 2.34 4.86
N ASN A 68 -24.13 1.20 4.61
CA ASN A 68 -24.11 0.06 5.53
C ASN A 68 -22.73 -0.60 5.61
N LEU A 69 -22.02 -0.67 4.48
CA LEU A 69 -20.65 -1.14 4.44
C LEU A 69 -19.74 -0.24 5.27
N ILE A 70 -19.80 1.07 5.07
CA ILE A 70 -18.94 2.03 5.80
C ILE A 70 -19.22 1.96 7.30
N LEU A 71 -20.47 1.95 7.71
CA LEU A 71 -20.84 1.80 9.12
C LEU A 71 -20.24 0.52 9.74
N LYS A 72 -20.34 -0.62 9.02
CA LYS A 72 -19.75 -1.88 9.48
C LYS A 72 -18.24 -1.80 9.60
N LEU A 73 -17.55 -1.22 8.61
CA LEU A 73 -16.09 -1.07 8.62
C LEU A 73 -15.62 -0.11 9.73
N GLN A 74 -16.36 0.95 10.01
CA GLN A 74 -16.09 1.89 11.11
C GLN A 74 -16.27 1.23 12.49
N THR A 75 -17.37 0.49 12.68
CA THR A 75 -17.64 -0.26 13.93
C THR A 75 -16.51 -1.25 14.27
N GLU A 76 -15.83 -1.79 13.27
CA GLU A 76 -14.73 -2.75 13.43
C GLU A 76 -13.33 -2.10 13.28
N GLU A 77 -13.28 -0.77 13.38
CA GLU A 77 -12.03 0.02 13.33
C GLU A 77 -11.16 -0.21 12.06
N LEU A 78 -11.80 -0.63 10.97
CA LEU A 78 -11.14 -0.81 9.66
C LEU A 78 -11.11 0.48 8.84
N VAL A 79 -12.00 1.40 9.14
CA VAL A 79 -12.12 2.72 8.51
C VAL A 79 -12.36 3.75 9.61
N SER A 80 -11.71 4.90 9.50
CA SER A 80 -11.94 6.06 10.38
C SER A 80 -13.09 6.93 9.84
N ASP A 81 -13.72 7.69 10.73
CA ASP A 81 -14.62 8.78 10.39
C ASP A 81 -13.89 10.09 10.04
N SER A 82 -12.59 10.20 10.39
CA SER A 82 -11.74 11.34 10.03
C SER A 82 -11.33 11.29 8.55
N ASP A 83 -11.68 12.33 7.78
CA ASP A 83 -11.26 12.48 6.38
C ASP A 83 -9.73 12.57 6.24
N LYS A 84 -9.03 13.14 7.23
CA LYS A 84 -7.57 13.18 7.25
C LYS A 84 -6.96 11.78 7.40
N LEU A 85 -7.49 10.96 8.33
CA LEU A 85 -7.04 9.57 8.49
C LEU A 85 -7.38 8.72 7.28
N ASP A 86 -8.55 8.91 6.68
CA ASP A 86 -8.96 8.20 5.46
C ASP A 86 -8.05 8.52 4.26
N ARG A 87 -7.53 9.76 4.17
CA ARG A 87 -6.54 10.16 3.14
C ARG A 87 -5.13 9.69 3.44
N LEU A 88 -4.78 9.48 4.70
CA LEU A 88 -3.42 9.16 5.12
C LEU A 88 -2.93 7.85 4.49
N ASN A 89 -1.76 7.88 3.87
CA ASN A 89 -1.10 6.69 3.34
C ASN A 89 0.24 6.53 4.05
N ILE A 90 0.36 5.50 4.88
CA ILE A 90 1.63 5.13 5.54
C ILE A 90 1.99 3.72 5.11
N ILE A 91 3.18 3.56 4.55
CA ILE A 91 3.74 2.28 4.14
C ILE A 91 4.91 1.99 5.08
N VAL A 92 4.89 0.81 5.68
CA VAL A 92 5.93 0.32 6.59
C VAL A 92 6.65 -0.87 5.97
N PRO A 93 7.88 -1.18 6.40
CA PRO A 93 8.62 -2.30 5.84
C PRO A 93 7.97 -3.64 6.21
N PRO A 94 8.24 -4.70 5.43
CA PRO A 94 7.89 -6.05 5.84
C PRO A 94 8.52 -6.39 7.20
N PHE A 95 7.85 -7.25 7.96
CA PHE A 95 8.30 -7.72 9.28
C PHE A 95 8.47 -6.64 10.35
N ILE A 96 7.82 -5.48 10.20
CA ILE A 96 7.87 -4.43 11.22
C ILE A 96 7.46 -4.99 12.59
N GLN A 97 8.29 -4.73 13.59
CA GLN A 97 8.04 -5.20 14.95
C GLN A 97 7.29 -4.16 15.76
N LYS A 98 6.31 -4.60 16.53
CA LYS A 98 5.57 -3.75 17.47
C LYS A 98 6.54 -3.07 18.44
N ASN A 99 6.32 -1.78 18.70
CA ASN A 99 7.14 -0.93 19.58
C ASN A 99 8.59 -0.70 19.10
N SER A 100 8.96 -1.13 17.89
CA SER A 100 10.23 -0.72 17.28
C SER A 100 10.24 0.79 16.99
N LEU A 101 11.41 1.37 16.70
CA LEU A 101 11.53 2.77 16.32
C LEU A 101 10.62 3.11 15.12
N LEU A 102 10.64 2.30 14.07
CA LEU A 102 9.80 2.49 12.89
C LEU A 102 8.30 2.40 13.22
N TRP A 103 7.92 1.46 14.10
CA TRP A 103 6.54 1.37 14.59
C TRP A 103 6.12 2.64 15.32
N ARG A 104 6.97 3.18 16.21
CA ARG A 104 6.68 4.41 16.95
C ARG A 104 6.57 5.62 16.03
N CYS A 105 7.43 5.72 15.00
CA CYS A 105 7.32 6.78 13.98
C CYS A 105 5.95 6.72 13.26
N ALA A 106 5.54 5.53 12.81
CA ALA A 106 4.23 5.35 12.20
C ALA A 106 3.10 5.72 13.16
N SER A 107 3.19 5.29 14.43
CA SER A 107 2.21 5.60 15.47
C SER A 107 2.07 7.10 15.70
N GLN A 108 3.18 7.84 15.73
CA GLN A 108 3.17 9.30 15.88
C GLN A 108 2.44 9.97 14.71
N ILE A 109 2.67 9.55 13.48
CA ILE A 109 1.98 10.11 12.32
C ILE A 109 0.46 9.83 12.40
N TYR A 110 0.06 8.60 12.76
CA TYR A 110 -1.36 8.26 12.94
C TYR A 110 -2.03 9.09 14.04
N SER A 111 -1.37 9.24 15.20
CA SER A 111 -1.94 9.96 16.34
C SER A 111 -1.92 11.48 16.18
N SER A 112 -1.03 12.00 15.35
CA SER A 112 -0.84 13.45 15.17
C SER A 112 -1.30 13.94 13.80
N VAL A 113 -2.08 13.15 13.05
CA VAL A 113 -2.55 13.51 11.70
C VAL A 113 -3.30 14.86 11.67
N GLU A 114 -4.02 15.19 12.75
CA GLU A 114 -4.77 16.44 12.84
C GLU A 114 -3.85 17.68 12.87
N MET A 115 -2.59 17.54 13.26
CA MET A 115 -1.59 18.61 13.19
C MET A 115 -1.11 18.91 11.77
N LEU A 116 -1.32 17.97 10.84
CA LEU A 116 -0.93 18.14 9.45
C LEU A 116 -2.05 18.86 8.68
N PRO A 117 -1.72 19.67 7.67
CA PRO A 117 -2.71 20.16 6.73
C PRO A 117 -3.31 19.01 5.90
N PHE A 118 -4.39 19.28 5.17
CA PHE A 118 -4.95 18.30 4.26
C PHE A 118 -3.94 17.93 3.17
N LEU A 119 -3.63 16.63 3.09
CA LEU A 119 -2.71 16.08 2.09
C LEU A 119 -3.43 15.69 0.82
N PRO A 120 -2.78 15.79 -0.35
CA PRO A 120 -3.29 15.19 -1.58
C PRO A 120 -3.46 13.68 -1.42
N GLU A 121 -4.47 13.11 -2.06
CA GLU A 121 -4.85 11.68 -1.93
C GLU A 121 -3.71 10.69 -2.25
N LYS A 122 -2.77 11.11 -3.09
CA LYS A 122 -1.62 10.28 -3.49
C LYS A 122 -0.40 10.48 -2.61
N PHE A 123 -0.41 11.49 -1.73
CA PHE A 123 0.72 11.72 -0.83
C PHE A 123 0.89 10.54 0.11
N GLY A 124 2.10 10.04 0.22
CA GLY A 124 2.41 8.86 1.03
C GLY A 124 3.67 9.03 1.86
N PHE A 125 3.61 8.53 3.08
CA PHE A 125 4.76 8.37 3.97
C PHE A 125 5.30 6.96 3.84
N CYS A 126 6.60 6.83 3.63
CA CYS A 126 7.32 5.56 3.66
C CYS A 126 8.22 5.54 4.89
N ILE A 127 8.09 4.51 5.69
CA ILE A 127 8.90 4.32 6.90
C ILE A 127 9.76 3.10 6.67
N ASP A 128 11.10 3.22 6.79
CA ASP A 128 12.00 2.12 6.46
C ASP A 128 13.34 2.25 7.21
N HIS A 129 14.20 1.28 7.01
CA HIS A 129 15.61 1.35 7.41
C HIS A 129 16.44 2.01 6.32
N HIS A 130 17.32 2.93 6.70
CA HIS A 130 18.16 3.62 5.72
C HIS A 130 19.16 2.66 5.03
N GLU A 131 19.87 1.83 5.81
CA GLU A 131 20.95 0.99 5.30
C GLU A 131 20.44 -0.22 4.49
N SER A 132 19.20 -0.65 4.75
CA SER A 132 18.59 -1.84 4.15
C SER A 132 17.13 -1.59 3.81
N ARG A 133 16.88 -0.92 2.70
CA ARG A 133 15.54 -0.49 2.28
C ARG A 133 14.73 -1.60 1.65
N TYR A 134 13.49 -1.73 2.07
CA TYR A 134 12.46 -2.54 1.40
C TYR A 134 11.56 -1.72 0.49
N LEU A 135 11.43 -0.41 0.77
CA LEU A 135 10.49 0.47 0.09
C LEU A 135 11.19 1.28 -1.00
N SER A 136 10.71 1.16 -2.23
CA SER A 136 11.21 1.90 -3.38
C SER A 136 10.66 3.34 -3.41
N ASP A 137 11.36 4.24 -4.08
CA ASP A 137 11.07 5.67 -4.12
C ASP A 137 9.75 6.03 -4.85
N ASP A 138 9.14 5.09 -5.58
CA ASP A 138 7.85 5.29 -6.25
C ASP A 138 6.64 5.06 -5.35
N LEU A 139 6.85 4.47 -4.16
CA LEU A 139 5.76 4.12 -3.23
C LEU A 139 5.21 5.32 -2.46
N GLY A 140 6.06 6.30 -2.12
CA GLY A 140 5.68 7.45 -1.29
C GLY A 140 6.25 8.78 -1.77
N ASP A 141 6.07 9.79 -0.94
CA ASP A 141 6.52 11.16 -1.17
C ASP A 141 7.51 11.62 -0.10
N LEU A 142 7.34 11.19 1.14
CA LEU A 142 8.25 11.48 2.25
C LEU A 142 8.70 10.19 2.94
N PHE A 143 10.00 10.00 3.04
CA PHE A 143 10.65 8.85 3.65
C PHE A 143 11.15 9.19 5.04
N ILE A 144 10.77 8.38 6.02
CA ILE A 144 11.26 8.41 7.40
C ILE A 144 12.15 7.17 7.56
N GLU A 145 13.45 7.38 7.65
CA GLU A 145 14.42 6.30 7.61
C GLU A 145 15.16 6.19 8.94
N ALA A 146 15.11 5.00 9.57
CA ALA A 146 15.92 4.72 10.74
C ALA A 146 17.37 4.48 10.31
N VAL A 147 18.29 5.19 10.97
CA VAL A 147 19.74 5.02 10.85
C VAL A 147 20.25 4.24 12.06
N SER A 148 21.46 3.74 12.02
CA SER A 148 22.09 3.05 13.16
C SER A 148 22.00 3.86 14.45
N GLY A 149 21.57 3.24 15.52
CA GLY A 149 21.20 3.89 16.78
C GLY A 149 19.73 4.37 16.76
N SER A 150 19.40 5.38 17.53
CA SER A 150 18.04 5.95 17.58
C SER A 150 17.84 7.16 16.65
N LYS A 151 18.73 7.33 15.67
CA LYS A 151 18.68 8.46 14.74
C LYS A 151 17.69 8.19 13.61
N LEU A 152 17.00 9.24 13.19
CA LEU A 152 16.11 9.23 12.05
C LEU A 152 16.62 10.21 10.98
N MET A 153 16.30 9.90 9.75
CA MET A 153 16.45 10.81 8.62
C MET A 153 15.12 11.01 7.92
N LEU A 154 14.90 12.22 7.43
CA LEU A 154 13.81 12.56 6.53
C LEU A 154 14.37 12.82 5.14
N ARG A 155 13.76 12.19 4.14
CA ARG A 155 14.14 12.32 2.74
C ARG A 155 12.90 12.46 1.86
N CYS A 156 12.86 13.49 1.03
CA CYS A 156 11.81 13.62 0.02
C CYS A 156 12.08 12.67 -1.16
N ALA A 157 11.02 12.11 -1.73
CA ALA A 157 11.13 11.30 -2.95
C ALA A 157 11.79 12.11 -4.08
N GLY A 158 12.73 11.50 -4.77
CA GLY A 158 13.55 12.16 -5.81
C GLY A 158 14.84 12.78 -5.32
N MET A 159 15.00 13.02 -4.03
CA MET A 159 16.26 13.53 -3.44
C MET A 159 17.24 12.38 -3.13
N LYS A 160 18.52 12.61 -3.41
CA LYS A 160 19.63 11.77 -2.91
C LYS A 160 20.09 12.19 -1.52
N GLU A 161 19.67 13.35 -1.09
CA GLU A 161 20.01 13.99 0.18
C GLU A 161 18.89 13.80 1.21
N ALA A 162 19.24 13.85 2.48
CA ALA A 162 18.30 13.81 3.57
C ALA A 162 18.75 14.73 4.69
N PHE A 163 17.95 14.90 5.74
CA PHE A 163 18.37 15.60 6.96
C PHE A 163 18.03 14.78 8.21
N TYR A 164 18.83 14.95 9.25
CA TYR A 164 18.62 14.24 10.50
C TYR A 164 17.45 14.83 11.29
N THR A 165 16.69 13.92 11.88
CA THR A 165 15.67 14.24 12.89
C THR A 165 15.73 13.21 14.02
N ASN A 166 14.82 13.29 14.95
CA ASN A 166 14.62 12.36 16.06
C ASN A 166 13.14 12.23 16.39
N GLU A 167 12.77 11.27 17.23
CA GLU A 167 11.38 11.01 17.58
C GLU A 167 10.66 12.27 18.15
N ASN A 168 11.35 13.13 18.91
CA ASN A 168 10.73 14.31 19.50
C ASN A 168 10.41 15.40 18.47
N ASN A 169 11.25 15.55 17.45
CA ASN A 169 11.12 16.56 16.41
C ASN A 169 10.37 16.07 15.16
N LEU A 170 10.17 14.75 15.02
CA LEU A 170 9.67 14.12 13.82
C LEU A 170 8.42 14.80 13.24
N MET A 171 7.40 15.02 14.05
CA MET A 171 6.14 15.61 13.57
C MET A 171 6.27 17.07 13.19
N ASN A 172 7.11 17.84 13.89
CA ASN A 172 7.38 19.23 13.54
C ASN A 172 8.13 19.34 12.20
N ASP A 173 9.10 18.46 11.98
CA ASP A 173 9.88 18.45 10.74
C ASP A 173 9.04 17.93 9.55
N ILE A 174 8.22 16.90 9.76
CA ILE A 174 7.22 16.45 8.76
C ILE A 174 6.29 17.60 8.40
N LYS A 175 5.74 18.31 9.39
CA LYS A 175 4.82 19.43 9.16
C LYS A 175 5.46 20.51 8.30
N LYS A 176 6.69 20.93 8.60
CA LYS A 176 7.43 21.94 7.80
C LYS A 176 7.56 21.51 6.33
N ILE A 177 7.96 20.25 6.07
CA ILE A 177 8.11 19.73 4.70
C ILE A 177 6.77 19.71 3.98
N VAL A 178 5.72 19.27 4.65
CA VAL A 178 4.37 19.19 4.08
C VAL A 178 3.83 20.58 3.77
N GLU A 179 4.02 21.57 4.66
CA GLU A 179 3.61 22.96 4.44
C GLU A 179 4.34 23.55 3.23
N TRP A 180 5.66 23.41 3.14
CA TRP A 180 6.44 23.83 1.97
C TRP A 180 5.96 23.17 0.66
N TYR A 181 5.74 21.86 0.69
CA TYR A 181 5.21 21.14 -0.47
C TYR A 181 3.85 21.71 -0.92
N LEU A 182 2.94 22.00 0.02
CA LEU A 182 1.62 22.54 -0.29
C LEU A 182 1.66 23.99 -0.75
N GLU A 183 2.58 24.80 -0.25
CA GLU A 183 2.81 26.16 -0.74
C GLU A 183 3.16 26.16 -2.23
N ILE A 184 4.08 25.28 -2.65
CA ILE A 184 4.45 25.14 -4.07
C ILE A 184 3.25 24.67 -4.91
N GLN A 185 2.45 23.72 -4.42
CA GLN A 185 1.23 23.27 -5.10
C GLN A 185 0.26 24.43 -5.36
N ASN A 186 0.03 25.27 -4.35
CA ASN A 186 -0.88 26.39 -4.41
C ASN A 186 -0.39 27.48 -5.40
N VAL A 187 0.92 27.75 -5.40
CA VAL A 187 1.52 28.73 -6.32
C VAL A 187 1.40 28.29 -7.78
N GLN A 188 1.62 27.01 -8.06
CA GLN A 188 1.63 26.48 -9.43
C GLN A 188 0.24 26.22 -10.01
N LYS A 189 -0.84 26.28 -9.20
CA LYS A 189 -2.24 26.09 -9.61
C LYS A 189 -2.49 24.90 -10.54
N ASN A 190 -1.75 23.82 -10.36
CA ASN A 190 -1.89 22.62 -11.17
C ASN A 190 -3.24 21.95 -10.92
N GLU A 191 -3.93 21.52 -11.96
CA GLU A 191 -5.19 20.77 -11.84
C GLU A 191 -5.03 19.48 -11.02
N ARG A 192 -3.81 18.92 -10.97
CA ARG A 192 -3.46 17.75 -10.15
C ARG A 192 -2.26 18.07 -9.30
N ALA A 193 -2.31 17.65 -8.04
CA ALA A 193 -1.16 17.75 -7.16
C ALA A 193 0.04 17.02 -7.74
N MET A 194 1.17 17.71 -7.84
CA MET A 194 2.46 17.15 -8.25
C MET A 194 2.93 16.13 -7.21
N ARG A 195 3.72 15.17 -7.61
CA ARG A 195 4.40 14.29 -6.67
C ARG A 195 5.59 15.05 -6.05
N MET A 196 5.99 14.65 -4.85
CA MET A 196 7.13 15.27 -4.18
C MET A 196 8.40 15.24 -5.05
N ARG A 197 8.61 14.17 -5.81
CA ARG A 197 9.73 14.04 -6.76
C ARG A 197 9.76 15.20 -7.76
N ASP A 198 8.61 15.52 -8.35
CA ASP A 198 8.52 16.59 -9.34
C ASP A 198 8.72 17.96 -8.69
N VAL A 199 8.25 18.10 -7.43
CA VAL A 199 8.43 19.34 -6.66
C VAL A 199 9.91 19.59 -6.34
N VAL A 200 10.65 18.60 -5.85
CA VAL A 200 12.07 18.78 -5.51
C VAL A 200 12.96 18.91 -6.74
N GLU A 201 12.56 18.37 -7.87
CA GLU A 201 13.27 18.52 -9.14
C GLU A 201 13.18 19.96 -9.69
N GLN A 202 12.02 20.63 -9.47
CA GLN A 202 11.74 21.94 -10.03
C GLN A 202 11.98 23.10 -9.05
N ASN A 203 12.19 22.82 -7.77
CA ASN A 203 12.32 23.84 -6.73
C ASN A 203 13.49 23.53 -5.80
N ASN A 204 14.14 24.58 -5.30
CA ASN A 204 15.19 24.44 -4.30
C ASN A 204 14.60 23.99 -2.97
N PHE A 205 15.19 22.93 -2.40
CA PHE A 205 14.83 22.47 -1.06
C PHE A 205 15.36 23.46 -0.01
N PRO A 206 14.52 24.00 0.89
CA PRO A 206 14.88 25.18 1.68
C PRO A 206 15.72 24.87 2.94
N TRP A 207 16.00 23.60 3.24
CA TRP A 207 16.75 23.22 4.43
C TRP A 207 18.12 22.64 4.10
N GLU A 208 19.05 22.76 5.05
CA GLU A 208 20.36 22.11 4.91
C GLU A 208 20.21 20.59 4.91
N THR A 209 20.87 19.96 3.96
CA THR A 209 20.83 18.51 3.75
C THR A 209 22.21 17.88 3.96
N ILE A 210 22.20 16.59 4.27
CA ILE A 210 23.41 15.79 4.36
C ILE A 210 23.77 15.35 2.94
N LYS A 211 24.82 15.95 2.38
CA LYS A 211 25.23 15.74 0.97
C LYS A 211 25.86 14.38 0.66
N LYS A 212 26.30 13.63 1.67
CA LYS A 212 26.95 12.32 1.49
C LYS A 212 26.23 11.27 2.33
N ILE A 213 25.14 10.74 1.82
CA ILE A 213 24.47 9.59 2.39
C ILE A 213 24.97 8.35 1.63
N LYS A 214 25.40 7.33 2.38
CA LYS A 214 25.76 6.03 1.78
C LYS A 214 24.54 5.48 1.04
N GLU A 215 24.71 5.05 -0.19
CA GLU A 215 23.62 4.42 -0.93
C GLU A 215 23.12 3.19 -0.18
N PRO A 216 21.81 3.08 0.04
CA PRO A 216 21.24 1.96 0.77
C PRO A 216 21.30 0.67 -0.04
N PHE A 217 21.44 -0.43 0.65
CA PHE A 217 21.20 -1.73 0.05
C PHE A 217 19.68 -1.95 -0.12
N SER A 218 19.25 -2.17 -1.36
CA SER A 218 17.84 -2.47 -1.65
C SER A 218 17.55 -3.93 -1.34
N GLN A 219 16.73 -4.17 -0.32
CA GLN A 219 16.24 -5.49 0.03
C GLN A 219 15.06 -5.88 -0.86
N LYS A 220 15.11 -7.07 -1.40
CA LYS A 220 13.97 -7.65 -2.13
C LYS A 220 13.34 -8.74 -1.27
N ILE A 221 12.04 -8.66 -1.09
CA ILE A 221 11.27 -9.78 -0.54
C ILE A 221 10.78 -10.66 -1.70
N THR A 222 10.80 -11.96 -1.47
CA THR A 222 10.24 -12.96 -2.37
C THR A 222 9.26 -13.84 -1.61
N VAL A 223 8.36 -14.48 -2.31
CA VAL A 223 7.48 -15.49 -1.70
C VAL A 223 8.28 -16.69 -1.18
N GLY A 224 7.71 -17.44 -0.25
CA GLY A 224 8.32 -18.60 0.36
C GLY A 224 8.54 -18.42 1.86
N ARG A 225 9.34 -19.30 2.45
CA ARG A 225 9.62 -19.30 3.89
C ARG A 225 10.70 -18.29 4.24
N TYR A 226 10.42 -17.46 5.24
CA TYR A 226 11.35 -16.46 5.78
C TYR A 226 11.41 -16.59 7.31
N GLN A 227 12.45 -17.24 7.82
CA GLN A 227 12.59 -17.60 9.24
C GLN A 227 11.38 -18.41 9.75
N SER A 228 10.64 -17.87 10.72
CA SER A 228 9.42 -18.47 11.28
C SER A 228 8.14 -18.07 10.56
N LYS A 229 8.21 -17.28 9.47
CA LYS A 229 7.06 -16.76 8.75
C LYS A 229 7.07 -17.22 7.31
N PHE A 230 5.95 -17.02 6.64
CA PHE A 230 5.80 -17.27 5.21
C PHE A 230 5.37 -15.98 4.49
N ILE A 231 5.90 -15.80 3.30
CA ILE A 231 5.50 -14.73 2.39
C ILE A 231 4.72 -15.37 1.26
N LEU A 232 3.49 -14.93 1.09
CA LEU A 232 2.59 -15.37 0.03
C LEU A 232 2.28 -14.21 -0.91
N ALA A 233 1.99 -14.48 -2.17
CA ALA A 233 1.43 -13.47 -3.07
C ALA A 233 0.04 -13.88 -3.56
N ALA A 234 -0.84 -12.89 -3.69
CA ALA A 234 -2.12 -13.08 -4.35
C ALA A 234 -1.88 -13.03 -5.87
N PRO A 235 -2.35 -14.04 -6.64
CA PRO A 235 -2.24 -14.00 -8.10
C PRO A 235 -2.82 -12.69 -8.65
N PHE A 236 -1.98 -11.94 -9.35
CA PHE A 236 -2.31 -10.61 -9.92
C PHE A 236 -2.86 -9.59 -8.88
N GLY A 237 -2.64 -9.85 -7.59
CA GLY A 237 -3.11 -9.03 -6.47
C GLY A 237 -4.58 -9.23 -6.11
N GLN A 238 -5.24 -10.30 -6.57
CA GLN A 238 -6.65 -10.57 -6.26
C GLN A 238 -6.79 -11.66 -5.19
N LEU A 239 -7.65 -11.39 -4.21
CA LEU A 239 -8.12 -12.35 -3.21
C LEU A 239 -9.63 -12.57 -3.35
N LYS A 240 -10.11 -13.72 -2.87
CA LYS A 240 -11.53 -13.99 -2.61
C LYS A 240 -11.78 -13.88 -1.11
N SER A 241 -13.02 -13.65 -0.72
CA SER A 241 -13.45 -13.66 0.69
C SER A 241 -13.07 -14.95 1.41
N GLU A 242 -13.12 -16.09 0.72
CA GLU A 242 -12.71 -17.40 1.25
C GLU A 242 -11.20 -17.40 1.64
N HIS A 243 -10.32 -16.74 0.87
CA HIS A 243 -8.91 -16.63 1.22
C HIS A 243 -8.73 -15.93 2.56
N LEU A 244 -9.47 -14.84 2.80
CA LEU A 244 -9.39 -14.11 4.07
C LEU A 244 -9.88 -14.97 5.25
N ARG A 245 -10.94 -15.77 5.08
CA ARG A 245 -11.44 -16.68 6.13
C ARG A 245 -10.40 -17.74 6.49
N LYS A 246 -9.79 -18.36 5.49
CA LYS A 246 -8.76 -19.39 5.73
C LYS A 246 -7.48 -18.80 6.33
N LEU A 247 -7.08 -17.60 5.88
CA LEU A 247 -5.97 -16.87 6.49
C LEU A 247 -6.26 -16.52 7.95
N ALA A 248 -7.48 -16.09 8.27
CA ALA A 248 -7.91 -15.76 9.63
C ALA A 248 -7.95 -16.99 10.55
N ALA A 249 -8.31 -18.16 10.03
CA ALA A 249 -8.32 -19.40 10.79
C ALA A 249 -6.91 -19.87 11.17
N ALA A 250 -5.92 -19.66 10.32
CA ALA A 250 -4.55 -20.09 10.50
C ALA A 250 -3.66 -19.06 11.22
N ASN A 251 -4.04 -17.77 11.25
CA ASN A 251 -3.17 -16.69 11.69
C ASN A 251 -3.89 -15.69 12.61
N LYS A 252 -3.22 -15.27 13.67
CA LYS A 252 -3.69 -14.17 14.55
C LYS A 252 -3.62 -12.82 13.85
N THR A 253 -2.62 -12.62 13.01
CA THR A 253 -2.38 -11.39 12.26
C THR A 253 -1.79 -11.72 10.90
N VAL A 254 -2.23 -11.02 9.87
CA VAL A 254 -1.66 -11.04 8.52
C VAL A 254 -1.16 -9.64 8.20
N GLN A 255 0.08 -9.52 7.73
CA GLN A 255 0.62 -8.26 7.23
C GLN A 255 0.54 -8.23 5.70
N PHE A 256 -0.21 -7.27 5.17
CA PHE A 256 -0.17 -6.90 3.76
C PHE A 256 1.08 -6.05 3.53
N THR A 257 1.87 -6.40 2.55
CA THR A 257 3.13 -5.72 2.27
C THR A 257 3.25 -5.35 0.78
N VAL A 258 4.35 -4.72 0.42
CA VAL A 258 4.61 -4.28 -0.96
C VAL A 258 4.55 -5.45 -1.95
N ASN A 259 4.45 -5.12 -3.24
CA ASN A 259 4.35 -6.11 -4.33
C ASN A 259 3.14 -7.05 -4.23
N LYS A 260 2.06 -6.60 -3.57
CA LYS A 260 0.80 -7.38 -3.41
C LYS A 260 1.02 -8.70 -2.65
N MET A 261 1.96 -8.72 -1.71
CA MET A 261 2.33 -9.88 -0.91
C MET A 261 1.69 -9.83 0.48
N LEU A 262 1.67 -10.98 1.12
CA LEU A 262 1.15 -11.21 2.47
C LEU A 262 2.23 -11.90 3.32
N ILE A 263 2.39 -11.47 4.55
CA ILE A 263 3.25 -12.15 5.53
C ILE A 263 2.34 -12.80 6.56
N VAL A 264 2.51 -14.11 6.75
CA VAL A 264 1.73 -14.94 7.64
C VAL A 264 2.65 -15.76 8.57
N GLU A 265 2.14 -16.14 9.73
CA GLU A 265 2.87 -17.01 10.68
C GLU A 265 2.69 -18.50 10.33
N SER A 266 1.53 -18.85 9.80
CA SER A 266 1.18 -20.23 9.45
C SER A 266 0.52 -20.27 8.07
N LEU A 267 0.86 -21.32 7.31
CA LEU A 267 0.13 -21.61 6.07
C LEU A 267 -1.24 -22.23 6.41
N PRO A 268 -2.29 -21.85 5.72
CA PRO A 268 -3.57 -22.53 5.83
C PRO A 268 -3.48 -24.00 5.39
N ASP A 269 -4.24 -24.88 6.04
CA ASP A 269 -4.23 -26.35 5.79
C ASP A 269 -4.69 -26.75 4.39
N THR A 270 -5.25 -25.84 3.62
CA THR A 270 -5.74 -26.06 2.26
C THR A 270 -5.02 -25.19 1.26
N ASN A 271 -4.76 -25.74 0.06
CA ASN A 271 -4.22 -24.94 -1.04
C ASN A 271 -5.22 -23.85 -1.42
N LEU A 272 -4.82 -22.59 -1.20
CA LEU A 272 -5.62 -21.41 -1.53
C LEU A 272 -5.37 -20.90 -2.95
N GLY A 273 -4.48 -21.50 -3.72
CA GLY A 273 -4.01 -20.93 -4.99
C GLY A 273 -3.20 -19.63 -4.79
N LEU A 274 -2.82 -19.28 -3.55
CA LEU A 274 -1.84 -18.23 -3.28
C LEU A 274 -0.45 -18.72 -3.70
N ILE A 275 0.36 -17.81 -4.17
CA ILE A 275 1.70 -18.12 -4.67
C ILE A 275 2.65 -18.15 -3.46
N ASN A 276 3.35 -19.28 -3.29
CA ASN A 276 4.38 -19.48 -2.26
C ASN A 276 5.73 -19.92 -2.84
N GLU A 277 5.80 -20.13 -4.16
CA GLU A 277 7.01 -20.56 -4.87
C GLU A 277 7.63 -19.40 -5.64
N PRO A 278 8.92 -19.05 -5.41
CA PRO A 278 9.59 -17.92 -6.04
C PRO A 278 9.68 -18.01 -7.58
N GLN A 279 9.57 -19.23 -8.13
CA GLN A 279 9.64 -19.49 -9.57
C GLN A 279 8.31 -19.30 -10.30
N ASP A 280 7.22 -19.06 -9.56
CA ASP A 280 5.90 -18.90 -10.17
C ASP A 280 5.89 -17.70 -11.15
N ASN A 281 5.56 -17.98 -12.40
CA ASN A 281 5.57 -16.99 -13.47
C ASN A 281 4.60 -15.83 -13.25
N ARG A 282 3.52 -16.04 -12.48
CA ARG A 282 2.54 -14.98 -12.14
C ARG A 282 3.16 -13.84 -11.35
N LEU A 283 4.28 -14.07 -10.64
CA LEU A 283 5.03 -13.03 -9.93
C LEU A 283 5.71 -12.02 -10.87
N LYS A 284 5.98 -12.42 -12.10
CA LYS A 284 6.59 -11.58 -13.14
C LYS A 284 5.58 -10.75 -13.91
N MET A 285 4.28 -10.91 -13.60
CA MET A 285 3.20 -10.30 -14.35
C MET A 285 2.57 -9.14 -13.57
N ASN A 286 2.54 -7.97 -14.18
CA ASN A 286 1.75 -6.84 -13.69
C ASN A 286 0.46 -6.74 -14.50
N VAL A 287 -0.66 -7.09 -13.89
CA VAL A 287 -1.94 -7.25 -14.57
C VAL A 287 -2.95 -6.24 -14.01
N CYS A 288 -3.57 -5.45 -14.88
CA CYS A 288 -4.67 -4.59 -14.48
C CYS A 288 -5.95 -5.41 -14.21
N PRO A 289 -6.97 -4.83 -13.52
CA PRO A 289 -8.22 -5.57 -13.26
C PRO A 289 -8.93 -6.11 -14.50
N GLY A 290 -8.85 -5.42 -15.66
CA GLY A 290 -9.48 -5.84 -16.89
C GLY A 290 -11.00 -5.85 -16.86
N ALA A 291 -11.62 -6.35 -17.93
CA ALA A 291 -13.06 -6.57 -18.00
C ALA A 291 -13.47 -7.80 -17.15
N PRO A 292 -14.63 -7.78 -16.45
CA PRO A 292 -15.65 -6.69 -16.38
C PRO A 292 -15.33 -5.63 -15.29
N HIS A 293 -14.22 -5.77 -14.56
CA HIS A 293 -13.90 -4.97 -13.38
C HIS A 293 -13.48 -3.52 -13.69
N CYS A 294 -13.13 -3.23 -14.92
CA CYS A 294 -12.78 -1.90 -15.39
C CYS A 294 -13.64 -1.52 -16.58
N SER A 295 -14.37 -0.41 -16.50
CA SER A 295 -15.26 0.05 -17.58
C SER A 295 -14.53 0.43 -18.89
N SER A 296 -13.23 0.74 -18.79
CA SER A 296 -12.39 1.07 -19.95
C SER A 296 -11.74 -0.18 -20.60
N ALA A 297 -11.89 -1.36 -19.98
CA ALA A 297 -11.22 -2.55 -20.45
C ALA A 297 -12.12 -3.36 -21.40
N THR A 298 -11.52 -3.86 -22.48
CA THR A 298 -12.18 -4.71 -23.48
C THR A 298 -11.86 -6.18 -23.33
N ILE A 299 -10.78 -6.53 -22.59
CA ILE A 299 -10.33 -7.91 -22.40
C ILE A 299 -10.30 -8.32 -20.93
N LYS A 300 -10.46 -9.62 -20.68
CA LYS A 300 -10.32 -10.26 -19.36
C LYS A 300 -8.84 -10.52 -19.07
N THR A 301 -8.14 -9.50 -18.60
CA THR A 301 -6.68 -9.51 -18.44
C THR A 301 -6.17 -10.60 -17.51
N ARG A 302 -6.85 -10.87 -16.40
CA ARG A 302 -6.42 -11.90 -15.43
C ARG A 302 -6.55 -13.31 -16.00
N ASN A 303 -7.59 -13.58 -16.80
CA ASN A 303 -7.73 -14.87 -17.48
C ASN A 303 -6.62 -15.08 -18.52
N LEU A 304 -6.32 -14.03 -19.29
CA LEU A 304 -5.20 -14.06 -20.24
C LEU A 304 -3.86 -14.26 -19.51
N ALA A 305 -3.64 -13.55 -18.41
CA ALA A 305 -2.43 -13.68 -17.62
C ALA A 305 -2.27 -15.10 -17.05
N GLU A 306 -3.33 -15.72 -16.55
CA GLU A 306 -3.30 -17.09 -16.05
C GLU A 306 -2.94 -18.09 -17.15
N SER A 307 -3.53 -17.94 -18.34
CA SER A 307 -3.19 -18.77 -19.50
C SER A 307 -1.72 -18.61 -19.94
N LEU A 308 -1.19 -17.39 -19.92
CA LEU A 308 0.19 -17.11 -20.27
C LEU A 308 1.18 -17.62 -19.22
N ALA A 309 0.83 -17.60 -17.94
CA ALA A 309 1.70 -18.04 -16.86
C ALA A 309 2.08 -19.53 -16.96
N HIS A 310 1.24 -20.33 -17.62
CA HIS A 310 1.46 -21.76 -17.87
C HIS A 310 2.29 -22.05 -19.15
N GLN A 311 2.65 -21.02 -19.93
CA GLN A 311 3.46 -21.17 -21.14
C GLN A 311 4.93 -20.85 -20.80
N GLU A 312 5.77 -21.88 -20.65
CA GLU A 312 7.16 -21.76 -20.22
C GLU A 312 8.02 -20.85 -21.12
N GLU A 313 7.77 -20.85 -22.42
CA GLU A 313 8.59 -20.12 -23.40
C GLU A 313 8.40 -18.58 -23.36
N PHE A 314 7.28 -18.10 -22.82
CA PHE A 314 6.91 -16.67 -22.96
C PHE A 314 7.50 -15.74 -21.91
N ILE A 315 8.01 -16.25 -20.79
CA ILE A 315 8.29 -15.41 -19.60
C ILE A 315 9.76 -15.50 -19.12
N ILE A 316 10.61 -16.23 -19.81
CA ILE A 316 12.03 -16.35 -19.41
C ILE A 316 12.72 -14.97 -19.51
N GLY A 317 13.01 -14.39 -18.33
CA GLY A 317 13.83 -13.18 -18.19
C GLY A 317 13.10 -11.83 -18.34
N THR A 318 11.76 -11.78 -18.55
CA THR A 318 11.02 -10.53 -18.76
C THR A 318 9.89 -10.31 -17.76
N ASN A 319 9.67 -9.03 -17.37
CA ASN A 319 8.46 -8.62 -16.68
C ASN A 319 7.37 -8.32 -17.71
N VAL A 320 6.20 -8.93 -17.54
CA VAL A 320 5.06 -8.76 -18.45
C VAL A 320 4.04 -7.79 -17.87
N HIS A 321 3.63 -6.80 -18.65
CA HIS A 321 2.54 -5.91 -18.29
C HIS A 321 1.32 -6.21 -19.19
N ILE A 322 0.17 -6.52 -18.57
CA ILE A 322 -1.08 -6.80 -19.27
C ILE A 322 -2.09 -5.71 -18.93
N SER A 323 -2.42 -4.88 -19.92
CA SER A 323 -3.45 -3.84 -19.83
C SER A 323 -4.70 -4.25 -20.60
N GLY A 324 -5.88 -3.95 -20.04
CA GLY A 324 -7.17 -4.25 -20.65
C GLY A 324 -7.72 -3.15 -21.56
N CYS A 325 -7.09 -2.00 -21.55
CA CYS A 325 -7.44 -0.84 -22.39
C CYS A 325 -6.25 -0.40 -23.24
N SER A 326 -6.52 0.26 -24.33
CA SER A 326 -5.53 0.91 -25.20
C SER A 326 -4.99 2.20 -24.60
#